data_44da596581e692821b3ce7706f47fd6b
#
_entry.id   44da596581e692821b3ce7706f47fd6b
#
_cell.length_a   1.000
_cell.length_b   1.000
_cell.length_c   1.000
_cell.angle_alpha   90.00
_cell.angle_beta   90.00
_cell.angle_gamma   90.00
#
_symmetry.space_group_name_H-M   'P 1'
#
loop_
_entity.id
_entity.type
_entity.pdbx_description
1 polymer ?
#
loop_
_entity_poly.entity_id
_entity_poly.type
_entity_poly.pdbx_seq_one_letter_code
_entity_poly.pdbx_strand_id
1 'polypeptide(L)'
;MKFNLLLHSGIASLSLFACGVNAATDLGPAGDIHFSITITTKACEMEKSDLEVDMGTMTLQKPAAVGTVLSKKDFTIELKECDGISKATVEMDSQSDSDDDSMFALEAGGATGVALKIEDDKGTQQVPKGSSGTPIEWAIDGETTSLHYKASYVVVNTQATGGTANALVNFSITYE
;
A
#
# COMPACT_ATOMS: atom_id res chain seq x y z
N MET A 1 46.85 5.64 92.60
CA MET A 1 48.29 5.22 92.62
C MET A 1 48.85 5.59 91.28
N LYS A 2 49.60 6.69 91.19
CA LYS A 2 51.03 6.77 91.01
C LYS A 2 51.45 5.86 89.77
N PHE A 3 52.09 6.31 88.73
CA PHE A 3 53.29 7.04 88.48
C PHE A 3 53.52 7.31 87.03
N ASN A 4 53.87 8.48 86.63
CA ASN A 4 55.06 9.01 85.99
C ASN A 4 55.38 8.44 84.54
N LEU A 5 55.41 9.32 83.57
CA LEU A 5 56.44 10.26 83.09
C LEU A 5 57.61 9.51 82.43
N LEU A 6 57.77 9.70 81.14
CA LEU A 6 59.06 10.17 80.59
C LEU A 6 58.93 10.51 79.10
N LEU A 7 59.36 11.67 78.77
CA LEU A 7 59.66 12.35 77.56
C LEU A 7 60.59 11.54 76.64
N HIS A 8 60.36 11.41 75.40
CA HIS A 8 61.40 11.37 74.37
C HIS A 8 60.99 12.10 73.12
N SER A 9 61.75 13.15 72.85
CA SER A 9 61.74 14.01 71.68
C SER A 9 62.24 13.23 70.48
N GLY A 10 61.47 13.10 69.42
CA GLY A 10 61.89 12.56 68.16
C GLY A 10 61.39 13.45 67.04
N ILE A 11 62.29 14.22 66.45
CA ILE A 11 62.06 15.04 65.27
C ILE A 11 61.91 14.10 64.09
N ALA A 12 60.70 13.92 63.58
CA ALA A 12 60.44 13.23 62.34
C ALA A 12 60.13 14.24 61.23
N SER A 13 61.02 14.29 60.27
CA SER A 13 60.94 15.13 59.07
C SER A 13 59.70 14.75 58.24
N LEU A 14 58.79 15.67 58.13
CA LEU A 14 57.60 15.52 57.31
C LEU A 14 57.94 15.81 55.85
N SER A 15 58.18 14.77 55.06
CA SER A 15 58.30 14.89 53.60
C SER A 15 56.90 15.09 52.99
N LEU A 16 56.62 16.31 52.56
CA LEU A 16 55.42 16.59 51.75
C LEU A 16 55.62 15.97 50.36
N PHE A 17 54.99 14.87 50.12
CA PHE A 17 54.74 14.43 48.73
C PHE A 17 53.64 15.30 48.16
N ALA A 18 54.02 16.23 47.29
CA ALA A 18 53.08 16.96 46.46
C ALA A 18 52.54 15.94 45.39
N CYS A 19 51.38 15.37 45.65
CA CYS A 19 50.60 14.71 44.59
C CYS A 19 50.20 15.80 43.58
N GLY A 20 50.91 15.82 42.44
CA GLY A 20 50.47 16.60 41.27
C GLY A 20 49.11 16.08 40.79
N VAL A 21 48.04 16.80 41.09
CA VAL A 21 46.73 16.59 40.50
C VAL A 21 46.86 17.02 39.04
N ASN A 22 46.98 16.07 38.11
CA ASN A 22 46.78 16.40 36.73
C ASN A 22 45.30 16.78 36.55
N ALA A 23 45.00 18.06 36.59
CA ALA A 23 43.71 18.55 36.13
C ALA A 23 43.57 18.21 34.65
N ALA A 24 42.65 17.34 34.33
CA ALA A 24 42.27 17.11 32.95
C ALA A 24 41.87 18.47 32.35
N THR A 25 42.57 18.89 31.33
CA THR A 25 42.24 20.14 30.63
C THR A 25 40.98 19.87 29.82
N ASP A 26 39.92 20.60 30.09
CA ASP A 26 38.76 20.59 29.21
C ASP A 26 39.19 21.15 27.86
N LEU A 27 39.18 20.30 26.82
CA LEU A 27 39.68 20.61 25.48
C LEU A 27 38.70 21.43 24.65
N GLY A 28 37.63 21.89 25.22
CA GLY A 28 36.64 22.73 24.56
C GLY A 28 35.22 22.19 24.67
N PRO A 29 34.25 22.90 24.17
CA PRO A 29 32.86 22.49 24.25
C PRO A 29 32.61 21.21 23.45
N ALA A 30 31.87 20.27 24.05
CA ALA A 30 31.35 19.12 23.35
C ALA A 30 30.37 19.59 22.23
N GLY A 31 30.47 18.96 21.07
CA GLY A 31 29.59 19.24 19.96
C GLY A 31 28.70 18.04 19.67
N ASP A 32 27.50 18.29 19.20
CA ASP A 32 26.56 17.26 18.76
C ASP A 32 26.68 17.03 17.25
N ILE A 33 26.66 15.79 16.83
CA ILE A 33 26.62 15.39 15.42
C ILE A 33 25.27 14.73 15.16
N HIS A 34 24.45 15.38 14.35
CA HIS A 34 23.14 14.84 13.96
C HIS A 34 23.25 14.07 12.66
N PHE A 35 22.84 12.80 12.69
CA PHE A 35 22.69 11.98 11.48
C PHE A 35 21.20 11.92 11.14
N SER A 36 20.86 12.22 9.89
CA SER A 36 19.51 12.14 9.37
C SER A 36 19.54 11.40 8.05
N ILE A 37 18.64 10.43 7.89
CA ILE A 37 18.41 9.70 6.65
C ILE A 37 16.91 9.50 6.47
N THR A 38 16.41 9.70 5.26
CA THR A 38 15.06 9.31 4.86
C THR A 38 15.16 8.00 4.09
N ILE A 39 14.47 6.98 4.57
CA ILE A 39 14.39 5.68 3.89
C ILE A 39 12.98 5.59 3.30
N THR A 40 12.93 5.48 1.96
CA THR A 40 11.67 5.26 1.23
C THR A 40 11.67 3.83 0.68
N THR A 41 10.50 3.19 0.69
CA THR A 41 10.30 1.95 -0.06
C THR A 41 10.13 2.29 -1.53
N LYS A 42 10.76 1.51 -2.41
CA LYS A 42 10.55 1.62 -3.85
C LYS A 42 9.16 1.10 -4.18
N ALA A 43 8.49 1.72 -5.13
CA ALA A 43 7.22 1.28 -5.70
C ALA A 43 7.33 1.41 -7.22
N CYS A 44 6.60 0.57 -7.97
CA CYS A 44 6.47 0.79 -9.40
C CYS A 44 5.78 2.12 -9.68
N GLU A 45 6.11 2.74 -10.79
CA GLU A 45 5.34 3.86 -11.33
C GLU A 45 4.24 3.35 -12.26
N MET A 46 3.05 3.91 -12.16
CA MET A 46 2.00 3.67 -13.14
C MET A 46 2.22 4.55 -14.38
N GLU A 47 2.13 3.96 -15.55
CA GLU A 47 2.23 4.75 -16.78
C GLU A 47 1.06 5.72 -16.95
N LYS A 48 -0.15 5.28 -16.56
CA LYS A 48 -1.37 6.09 -16.53
C LYS A 48 -2.15 5.83 -15.25
N SER A 49 -2.50 6.88 -14.54
CA SER A 49 -3.36 6.82 -13.36
C SER A 49 -4.85 6.77 -13.70
N ASP A 50 -5.23 7.30 -14.86
CA ASP A 50 -6.61 7.35 -15.36
C ASP A 50 -6.73 6.49 -16.62
N LEU A 51 -7.63 5.51 -16.57
CA LEU A 51 -7.89 4.57 -17.65
C LEU A 51 -9.35 4.70 -18.09
N GLU A 52 -9.55 5.00 -19.37
CA GLU A 52 -10.89 4.98 -19.97
C GLU A 52 -11.08 3.69 -20.77
N VAL A 53 -12.14 2.93 -20.42
CA VAL A 53 -12.50 1.69 -21.12
C VAL A 53 -13.86 1.88 -21.79
N ASP A 54 -13.86 2.13 -23.10
CA ASP A 54 -15.09 2.23 -23.90
C ASP A 54 -15.71 0.84 -24.08
N MET A 55 -16.82 0.61 -23.39
CA MET A 55 -17.58 -0.63 -23.43
C MET A 55 -18.53 -0.71 -24.65
N GLY A 56 -18.68 0.38 -25.40
CA GLY A 56 -19.53 0.48 -26.60
C GLY A 56 -21.03 0.59 -26.28
N THR A 57 -21.83 0.36 -27.32
CA THR A 57 -23.31 0.38 -27.21
C THR A 57 -23.86 -1.03 -27.40
N MET A 58 -24.71 -1.47 -26.47
CA MET A 58 -25.29 -2.82 -26.48
C MET A 58 -26.81 -2.78 -26.43
N THR A 59 -27.44 -3.81 -26.99
CA THR A 59 -28.89 -3.96 -26.92
C THR A 59 -29.26 -4.99 -25.85
N LEU A 60 -30.03 -4.56 -24.86
CA LEU A 60 -30.58 -5.46 -23.84
C LEU A 60 -31.73 -6.27 -24.43
N GLN A 61 -31.59 -7.58 -24.48
CA GLN A 61 -32.67 -8.49 -24.88
C GLN A 61 -33.72 -8.59 -23.77
N LYS A 62 -34.98 -8.70 -24.15
CA LYS A 62 -36.08 -8.94 -23.19
C LYS A 62 -36.81 -10.23 -23.54
N PRO A 63 -37.11 -11.08 -22.56
CA PRO A 63 -36.80 -10.93 -21.14
C PRO A 63 -35.28 -11.02 -20.90
N ALA A 64 -34.76 -10.21 -19.93
CA ALA A 64 -33.36 -10.25 -19.53
C ALA A 64 -33.06 -11.52 -18.73
N ALA A 65 -32.00 -12.22 -19.07
CA ALA A 65 -31.55 -13.40 -18.35
C ALA A 65 -30.34 -13.04 -17.47
N VAL A 66 -30.44 -13.30 -16.17
CA VAL A 66 -29.32 -13.11 -15.23
C VAL A 66 -28.11 -13.93 -15.67
N GLY A 67 -26.93 -13.35 -15.56
CA GLY A 67 -25.65 -13.93 -16.03
C GLY A 67 -25.35 -13.65 -17.49
N THR A 68 -26.25 -12.99 -18.25
CA THR A 68 -25.97 -12.61 -19.65
C THR A 68 -24.90 -11.53 -19.68
N VAL A 69 -23.81 -11.80 -20.41
CA VAL A 69 -22.74 -10.82 -20.68
C VAL A 69 -23.19 -9.95 -21.87
N LEU A 70 -23.31 -8.64 -21.63
CA LEU A 70 -23.75 -7.66 -22.64
C LEU A 70 -22.56 -7.11 -23.43
N SER A 71 -21.46 -6.82 -22.78
CA SER A 71 -20.24 -6.30 -23.37
C SER A 71 -19.02 -6.84 -22.63
N LYS A 72 -17.90 -6.96 -23.34
CA LYS A 72 -16.63 -7.41 -22.78
C LYS A 72 -15.49 -6.65 -23.46
N LYS A 73 -14.56 -6.12 -22.64
CA LYS A 73 -13.36 -5.41 -23.11
C LYS A 73 -12.16 -5.77 -22.26
N ASP A 74 -11.05 -5.98 -22.91
CA ASP A 74 -9.76 -6.11 -22.24
C ASP A 74 -9.18 -4.72 -21.99
N PHE A 75 -8.50 -4.56 -20.85
CA PHE A 75 -7.73 -3.39 -20.49
C PHE A 75 -6.49 -3.79 -19.69
N THR A 76 -5.51 -2.90 -19.61
CA THR A 76 -4.24 -3.18 -18.98
C THR A 76 -3.83 -2.02 -18.09
N ILE A 77 -3.31 -2.34 -16.90
CA ILE A 77 -2.60 -1.39 -16.05
C ILE A 77 -1.11 -1.63 -16.27
N GLU A 78 -0.42 -0.63 -16.80
CA GLU A 78 1.01 -0.71 -17.09
C GLU A 78 1.81 -0.14 -15.92
N LEU A 79 2.72 -0.97 -15.41
CA LEU A 79 3.67 -0.63 -14.36
C LEU A 79 5.08 -0.55 -14.93
N LYS A 80 5.87 0.39 -14.47
CA LYS A 80 7.27 0.60 -14.85
C LYS A 80 8.13 0.93 -13.63
N GLU A 81 9.45 0.91 -13.80
CA GLU A 81 10.43 1.15 -12.74
C GLU A 81 10.26 0.24 -11.52
N CYS A 82 9.91 -1.03 -11.78
CA CYS A 82 9.59 -2.03 -10.76
C CYS A 82 10.82 -2.73 -10.14
N ASP A 83 12.03 -2.23 -10.33
CA ASP A 83 13.25 -2.87 -9.81
C ASP A 83 13.18 -3.19 -8.31
N GLY A 84 13.41 -4.45 -7.97
CA GLY A 84 13.43 -4.94 -6.61
C GLY A 84 12.04 -5.17 -6.00
N ILE A 85 10.98 -5.05 -6.81
CA ILE A 85 9.62 -5.45 -6.48
C ILE A 85 9.38 -6.85 -7.02
N SER A 86 8.80 -7.73 -6.23
CA SER A 86 8.48 -9.10 -6.64
C SER A 86 6.98 -9.38 -6.78
N LYS A 87 6.16 -8.55 -6.12
CA LYS A 87 4.71 -8.74 -6.08
C LYS A 87 3.98 -7.40 -6.02
N ALA A 88 2.83 -7.33 -6.69
CA ALA A 88 1.86 -6.25 -6.56
C ALA A 88 0.49 -6.83 -6.20
N THR A 89 -0.17 -6.24 -5.23
CA THR A 89 -1.55 -6.57 -4.85
C THR A 89 -2.45 -5.43 -5.25
N VAL A 90 -3.44 -5.70 -6.11
CA VAL A 90 -4.40 -4.71 -6.60
C VAL A 90 -5.70 -4.82 -5.82
N GLU A 91 -6.13 -3.73 -5.23
CA GLU A 91 -7.42 -3.58 -4.58
C GLU A 91 -8.24 -2.53 -5.33
N MET A 92 -9.51 -2.85 -5.63
CA MET A 92 -10.43 -1.95 -6.32
C MET A 92 -11.51 -1.46 -5.36
N ASP A 93 -11.60 -0.14 -5.19
CA ASP A 93 -12.51 0.52 -4.27
C ASP A 93 -13.61 1.24 -5.04
N SER A 94 -14.80 0.67 -5.01
CA SER A 94 -16.02 1.22 -5.57
C SER A 94 -17.23 0.57 -4.90
N GLN A 95 -18.40 1.15 -5.08
CA GLN A 95 -19.62 0.58 -4.55
C GLN A 95 -19.92 -0.78 -5.20
N SER A 96 -20.25 -1.78 -4.37
CA SER A 96 -20.77 -3.07 -4.85
C SER A 96 -22.18 -2.94 -5.37
N ASP A 97 -22.54 -3.77 -6.36
CA ASP A 97 -23.90 -3.83 -6.88
C ASP A 97 -24.87 -4.42 -5.83
N SER A 98 -26.11 -3.95 -5.83
CA SER A 98 -27.12 -4.37 -4.85
C SER A 98 -27.71 -5.75 -5.09
N ASP A 99 -27.68 -6.24 -6.32
CA ASP A 99 -28.19 -7.56 -6.73
C ASP A 99 -27.06 -8.62 -6.69
N ASP A 100 -25.79 -8.18 -6.88
CA ASP A 100 -24.61 -9.03 -6.80
C ASP A 100 -23.41 -8.26 -6.21
N ASP A 101 -23.16 -8.44 -4.92
CA ASP A 101 -22.12 -7.72 -4.16
C ASP A 101 -20.69 -8.05 -4.58
N SER A 102 -20.48 -9.09 -5.38
CA SER A 102 -19.19 -9.42 -5.98
C SER A 102 -18.85 -8.58 -7.23
N MET A 103 -19.81 -7.78 -7.72
CA MET A 103 -19.67 -6.91 -8.90
C MET A 103 -19.74 -5.43 -8.52
N PHE A 104 -19.26 -4.58 -9.42
CA PHE A 104 -19.24 -3.13 -9.22
C PHE A 104 -20.55 -2.51 -9.71
N ALA A 105 -21.12 -1.63 -8.89
CA ALA A 105 -22.34 -0.90 -9.23
C ALA A 105 -22.09 0.09 -10.38
N LEU A 106 -23.15 0.35 -11.15
CA LEU A 106 -23.19 1.45 -12.11
C LEU A 106 -23.50 2.79 -11.40
N GLU A 107 -23.13 3.87 -12.04
CA GLU A 107 -23.54 5.21 -11.60
C GLU A 107 -25.06 5.35 -11.63
N ALA A 108 -25.60 6.07 -10.66
CA ALA A 108 -27.03 6.26 -10.52
C ALA A 108 -27.64 7.07 -11.68
N GLY A 109 -28.90 6.76 -12.02
CA GLY A 109 -29.67 7.47 -13.04
C GLY A 109 -29.54 6.91 -14.46
N GLY A 110 -28.83 5.77 -14.62
CA GLY A 110 -28.68 5.08 -15.90
C GLY A 110 -29.43 3.75 -15.99
N ALA A 111 -28.80 2.74 -16.59
CA ALA A 111 -29.28 1.37 -16.66
C ALA A 111 -29.41 0.76 -15.26
N THR A 112 -30.35 -0.17 -15.08
CA THR A 112 -30.55 -0.90 -13.82
C THR A 112 -30.52 -2.42 -14.07
N GLY A 113 -30.20 -3.20 -13.02
CA GLY A 113 -30.11 -4.67 -13.11
C GLY A 113 -28.97 -5.16 -13.98
N VAL A 114 -27.95 -4.33 -14.17
CA VAL A 114 -26.70 -4.62 -14.86
C VAL A 114 -25.57 -4.15 -13.96
N ALA A 115 -24.51 -4.95 -13.83
CA ALA A 115 -23.33 -4.62 -13.03
C ALA A 115 -22.05 -4.80 -13.85
N LEU A 116 -20.96 -4.17 -13.40
CA LEU A 116 -19.64 -4.31 -13.99
C LEU A 116 -18.87 -5.43 -13.25
N LYS A 117 -18.46 -6.44 -14.00
CA LYS A 117 -17.57 -7.52 -13.58
C LYS A 117 -16.16 -7.25 -14.12
N ILE A 118 -15.16 -7.37 -13.25
CA ILE A 118 -13.75 -7.27 -13.63
C ILE A 118 -13.05 -8.58 -13.28
N GLU A 119 -12.27 -9.13 -14.19
CA GLU A 119 -11.51 -10.37 -14.02
C GLU A 119 -10.07 -10.16 -14.51
N ASP A 120 -9.12 -10.89 -13.91
CA ASP A 120 -7.78 -11.01 -14.47
C ASP A 120 -7.76 -11.90 -15.73
N ASP A 121 -6.59 -12.07 -16.34
CA ASP A 121 -6.37 -12.92 -17.52
C ASP A 121 -6.59 -14.42 -17.23
N LYS A 122 -6.53 -14.83 -15.95
CA LYS A 122 -6.77 -16.21 -15.46
C LYS A 122 -8.24 -16.45 -15.14
N GLY A 123 -9.08 -15.42 -15.18
CA GLY A 123 -10.50 -15.47 -14.82
C GLY A 123 -10.78 -15.31 -13.33
N THR A 124 -9.79 -14.86 -12.55
CA THR A 124 -10.02 -14.52 -11.14
C THR A 124 -10.78 -13.21 -11.06
N GLN A 125 -11.92 -13.20 -10.38
CA GLN A 125 -12.74 -12.01 -10.27
C GLN A 125 -12.16 -11.02 -9.26
N GLN A 126 -11.99 -9.79 -9.69
CA GLN A 126 -11.73 -8.66 -8.83
C GLN A 126 -13.06 -8.20 -8.22
N VAL A 127 -13.11 -8.15 -6.89
CA VAL A 127 -14.32 -7.74 -6.18
C VAL A 127 -14.16 -6.34 -5.59
N PRO A 128 -15.28 -5.62 -5.34
CA PRO A 128 -15.24 -4.36 -4.62
C PRO A 128 -14.63 -4.50 -3.23
N LYS A 129 -13.87 -3.51 -2.78
CA LYS A 129 -13.30 -3.46 -1.44
C LYS A 129 -14.39 -3.59 -0.37
N GLY A 130 -14.19 -4.49 0.59
CA GLY A 130 -15.16 -4.78 1.64
C GLY A 130 -16.19 -5.85 1.29
N SER A 131 -16.24 -6.32 0.04
CA SER A 131 -17.00 -7.50 -0.35
C SER A 131 -16.26 -8.78 0.01
N SER A 132 -16.96 -9.92 -0.04
CA SER A 132 -16.37 -11.24 0.23
C SER A 132 -15.48 -11.68 -0.92
N GLY A 133 -14.20 -11.34 -0.86
CA GLY A 133 -13.19 -11.74 -1.84
C GLY A 133 -11.80 -11.29 -1.43
N THR A 134 -10.80 -11.82 -2.11
CA THR A 134 -9.39 -11.44 -1.89
C THR A 134 -8.91 -10.56 -3.03
N PRO A 135 -8.09 -9.55 -2.75
CA PRO A 135 -7.41 -8.79 -3.80
C PRO A 135 -6.60 -9.69 -4.72
N ILE A 136 -6.46 -9.30 -5.99
CA ILE A 136 -5.65 -10.07 -6.94
C ILE A 136 -4.17 -9.73 -6.74
N GLU A 137 -3.36 -10.80 -6.61
CA GLU A 137 -1.90 -10.70 -6.52
C GLU A 137 -1.28 -10.97 -7.89
N TRP A 138 -0.33 -10.12 -8.26
CA TRP A 138 0.44 -10.19 -9.50
C TRP A 138 1.91 -10.38 -9.20
N ALA A 139 2.54 -11.35 -9.87
CA ALA A 139 3.99 -11.44 -9.87
C ALA A 139 4.57 -10.29 -10.71
N ILE A 140 5.61 -9.67 -10.22
CA ILE A 140 6.34 -8.61 -10.90
C ILE A 140 7.68 -9.18 -11.38
N ASP A 141 7.84 -9.30 -12.68
CA ASP A 141 9.01 -9.88 -13.32
C ASP A 141 9.74 -8.81 -14.16
N GLY A 142 10.67 -8.09 -13.54
CA GLY A 142 11.52 -7.10 -14.22
C GLY A 142 11.05 -5.65 -14.06
N GLU A 143 11.64 -4.76 -14.84
CA GLU A 143 11.44 -3.30 -14.75
C GLU A 143 10.04 -2.83 -15.17
N THR A 144 9.35 -3.61 -16.00
CA THR A 144 8.01 -3.29 -16.48
C THR A 144 7.10 -4.51 -16.36
N THR A 145 5.85 -4.30 -15.97
CA THR A 145 4.85 -5.37 -15.86
C THR A 145 3.48 -4.85 -16.28
N SER A 146 2.78 -5.66 -17.06
CA SER A 146 1.43 -5.37 -17.55
C SER A 146 0.42 -6.20 -16.79
N LEU A 147 -0.50 -5.56 -16.09
CA LEU A 147 -1.58 -6.23 -15.36
C LEU A 147 -2.80 -6.29 -16.30
N HIS A 148 -3.07 -7.47 -16.85
CA HIS A 148 -4.13 -7.69 -17.83
C HIS A 148 -5.46 -7.99 -17.17
N TYR A 149 -6.45 -7.16 -17.44
CA TYR A 149 -7.80 -7.29 -16.94
C TYR A 149 -8.82 -7.36 -18.06
N LYS A 150 -9.98 -7.84 -17.71
CA LYS A 150 -11.16 -7.92 -18.56
C LYS A 150 -12.37 -7.36 -17.84
N ALA A 151 -12.94 -6.31 -18.39
CA ALA A 151 -14.20 -5.72 -17.95
C ALA A 151 -15.38 -6.34 -18.70
N SER A 152 -16.48 -6.64 -18.01
CA SER A 152 -17.70 -7.19 -18.61
C SER A 152 -18.93 -6.56 -17.98
N TYR A 153 -19.90 -6.12 -18.75
CA TYR A 153 -21.23 -5.81 -18.23
C TYR A 153 -22.09 -7.06 -18.21
N VAL A 154 -22.68 -7.36 -17.07
CA VAL A 154 -23.44 -8.58 -16.79
C VAL A 154 -24.83 -8.22 -16.29
N VAL A 155 -25.85 -8.90 -16.78
CA VAL A 155 -27.21 -8.79 -16.26
C VAL A 155 -27.27 -9.47 -14.90
N VAL A 156 -27.61 -8.75 -13.86
CA VAL A 156 -27.74 -9.24 -12.46
C VAL A 156 -29.19 -9.32 -11.99
N ASN A 157 -30.12 -8.70 -12.74
CA ASN A 157 -31.55 -8.72 -12.38
C ASN A 157 -32.43 -8.91 -13.62
N THR A 158 -33.48 -9.73 -13.53
CA THR A 158 -34.44 -9.96 -14.62
C THR A 158 -35.26 -8.72 -15.01
N GLN A 159 -35.35 -7.73 -14.11
CA GLN A 159 -36.00 -6.43 -14.34
C GLN A 159 -35.04 -5.40 -14.95
N ALA A 160 -33.91 -5.83 -15.50
CA ALA A 160 -32.91 -4.95 -16.07
C ALA A 160 -33.53 -3.98 -17.11
N THR A 161 -33.09 -2.72 -17.07
CA THR A 161 -33.52 -1.64 -17.96
C THR A 161 -32.35 -1.06 -18.74
N GLY A 162 -32.61 -0.57 -19.95
CA GLY A 162 -31.63 0.16 -20.74
C GLY A 162 -31.41 1.58 -20.19
N GLY A 163 -30.25 2.13 -20.46
CA GLY A 163 -29.82 3.46 -20.08
C GLY A 163 -28.31 3.61 -20.24
N THR A 164 -27.76 4.73 -19.81
CA THR A 164 -26.30 4.87 -19.68
C THR A 164 -25.78 3.89 -18.61
N ALA A 165 -24.63 3.26 -18.89
CA ALA A 165 -24.06 2.25 -18.00
C ALA A 165 -22.59 2.62 -17.71
N ASN A 166 -22.40 3.75 -17.00
CA ASN A 166 -21.08 4.16 -16.54
C ASN A 166 -20.79 3.54 -15.17
N ALA A 167 -19.53 3.22 -14.93
CA ALA A 167 -19.02 2.79 -13.63
C ALA A 167 -17.69 3.48 -13.36
N LEU A 168 -17.50 4.01 -12.16
CA LEU A 168 -16.23 4.55 -11.70
C LEU A 168 -15.65 3.58 -10.67
N VAL A 169 -14.45 3.07 -10.96
CA VAL A 169 -13.73 2.16 -10.07
C VAL A 169 -12.37 2.77 -9.75
N ASN A 170 -12.15 3.11 -8.49
CA ASN A 170 -10.83 3.50 -8.02
C ASN A 170 -10.02 2.26 -7.70
N PHE A 171 -8.72 2.31 -7.91
CA PHE A 171 -7.84 1.21 -7.54
C PHE A 171 -6.62 1.70 -6.79
N SER A 172 -6.06 0.83 -5.98
CA SER A 172 -4.79 1.02 -5.29
C SER A 172 -3.92 -0.20 -5.46
N ILE A 173 -2.61 0.00 -5.50
CA ILE A 173 -1.62 -1.06 -5.65
C ILE A 173 -0.66 -1.02 -4.48
N THR A 174 -0.50 -2.16 -3.81
CA THR A 174 0.49 -2.37 -2.75
C THR A 174 1.59 -3.26 -3.30
N TYR A 175 2.85 -2.91 -3.03
CA TYR A 175 4.04 -3.59 -3.54
C TYR A 175 4.82 -4.30 -2.43
N GLU A 176 5.37 -5.47 -2.77
CA GLU A 176 6.24 -6.26 -1.90
C GLU A 176 7.52 -6.75 -2.62
#